data_d62ed5f9aad522fecb57a8c1ae763423
#
_entry.id   d62ed5f9aad522fecb57a8c1ae763423
#
_cell.length_a   1.000
_cell.length_b   1.000
_cell.length_c   1.000
_cell.angle_alpha   90.00
_cell.angle_beta   90.00
_cell.angle_gamma   90.00
#
_symmetry.space_group_name_H-M   'P 1'
#
loop_
_entity.id
_entity.type
_entity.pdbx_description
1 polymer ?
#
loop_
_entity_poly.entity_id
_entity_poly.type
_entity_poly.pdbx_seq_one_letter_code
_entity_poly.pdbx_strand_id
1 'polypeptide(L)'
;MSLAALIARAELPLGAPVALATCDRSGAVVDAVAGRWPNGRDVSAADRFYAASLTKQVTGAAVALLVRAGRLDIDAPVATYKMDLPGWSKRITVGQLLHHTAGLPSAGEIEATLSGHWTEAFALAALRNLPELSAEPGSTFLYSNLGYILLARIVEQVSRQPFSTFVTTQLLDPIGITGMEFRNSGSSDGYEQAQLMGSHLPLTLGDGGLWTTAAGFAAWLGSQNRDTFGIASLVETPGRLNDGQLTDYGWGIGLRRRRGAPTFVHAGGWTGAVAQAVRSPRLGIAAVVLAALSPIDAINALFERAIEEMEPQ
;
A
#
# COMPACT_ATOMS: atom_id res chain seq x y z
N MET A 1 25.00 8.07 8.79
CA MET A 1 24.37 8.77 9.96
C MET A 1 23.32 7.86 10.58
N SER A 2 23.02 7.91 11.91
CA SER A 2 21.92 7.09 12.47
C SER A 2 20.55 7.62 12.06
N LEU A 3 19.53 6.73 11.99
CA LEU A 3 18.14 7.11 11.65
C LEU A 3 17.60 8.15 12.64
N ALA A 4 17.90 8.03 13.93
CA ALA A 4 17.53 9.01 14.94
C ALA A 4 18.14 10.41 14.67
N ALA A 5 19.41 10.45 14.23
CA ALA A 5 20.06 11.70 13.85
C ALA A 5 19.46 12.30 12.56
N LEU A 6 18.99 11.47 11.63
CA LEU A 6 18.27 11.93 10.44
C LEU A 6 16.94 12.60 10.81
N ILE A 7 16.15 11.94 11.67
CA ILE A 7 14.88 12.51 12.16
C ILE A 7 15.11 13.83 12.91
N ALA A 8 16.11 13.89 13.80
CA ALA A 8 16.40 15.09 14.60
C ALA A 8 16.83 16.30 13.74
N ARG A 9 17.33 16.07 12.53
CA ARG A 9 17.74 17.12 11.57
C ARG A 9 16.69 17.46 10.53
N ALA A 10 15.58 16.70 10.50
CA ALA A 10 14.49 16.94 9.58
C ALA A 10 13.68 18.17 10.02
N GLU A 11 13.24 18.96 9.06
CA GLU A 11 12.37 20.12 9.29
C GLU A 11 10.91 19.70 9.50
N LEU A 12 10.69 18.86 10.51
CA LEU A 12 9.36 18.41 10.90
C LEU A 12 8.70 19.40 11.87
N PRO A 13 7.36 19.49 11.89
CA PRO A 13 6.67 20.23 12.93
C PRO A 13 7.09 19.72 14.31
N LEU A 14 7.27 20.65 15.25
CA LEU A 14 7.74 20.32 16.60
C LEU A 14 6.85 19.25 17.25
N GLY A 15 7.45 18.12 17.57
CA GLY A 15 6.76 17.01 18.21
C GLY A 15 5.86 16.16 17.31
N ALA A 16 5.88 16.35 15.99
CA ALA A 16 5.08 15.52 15.09
C ALA A 16 5.49 14.04 15.13
N PRO A 17 4.53 13.10 15.21
CA PRO A 17 4.82 11.67 15.23
C PRO A 17 5.48 11.21 13.93
N VAL A 18 6.63 10.57 14.03
CA VAL A 18 7.34 9.96 12.89
C VAL A 18 8.03 8.67 13.29
N ALA A 19 8.05 7.71 12.37
CA ALA A 19 8.79 6.47 12.46
C ALA A 19 9.52 6.22 11.13
N LEU A 20 10.80 5.91 11.19
CA LEU A 20 11.66 5.62 10.05
C LEU A 20 12.34 4.27 10.27
N ALA A 21 12.31 3.39 9.28
CA ALA A 21 13.02 2.12 9.38
C ALA A 21 13.66 1.71 8.06
N THR A 22 14.74 0.94 8.19
CA THR A 22 15.47 0.35 7.08
C THR A 22 15.67 -1.14 7.33
N CYS A 23 15.79 -1.92 6.24
CA CYS A 23 16.16 -3.33 6.30
C CYS A 23 17.33 -3.55 5.33
N ASP A 24 18.38 -4.17 5.81
CA ASP A 24 19.55 -4.47 5.00
C ASP A 24 19.40 -5.78 4.21
N ARG A 25 20.44 -6.16 3.45
CA ARG A 25 20.43 -7.38 2.63
C ARG A 25 20.35 -8.65 3.46
N SER A 26 20.82 -8.63 4.70
CA SER A 26 20.76 -9.79 5.62
C SER A 26 19.37 -10.00 6.19
N GLY A 27 18.53 -8.96 6.15
CA GLY A 27 17.22 -8.92 6.77
C GLY A 27 17.22 -8.24 8.14
N ALA A 28 18.36 -7.69 8.57
CA ALA A 28 18.44 -6.93 9.81
C ALA A 28 17.71 -5.60 9.65
N VAL A 29 16.82 -5.31 10.60
CA VAL A 29 16.01 -4.10 10.63
C VAL A 29 16.56 -3.14 11.67
N VAL A 30 16.67 -1.87 11.29
CA VAL A 30 16.97 -0.76 12.20
C VAL A 30 15.85 0.24 12.06
N ASP A 31 15.33 0.73 13.20
CA ASP A 31 14.30 1.75 13.23
C ASP A 31 14.61 2.87 14.22
N ALA A 32 13.95 3.99 14.02
CA ALA A 32 13.95 5.13 14.91
C ALA A 32 12.58 5.81 14.88
N VAL A 33 12.17 6.32 16.03
CA VAL A 33 10.92 7.05 16.20
C VAL A 33 11.16 8.36 16.92
N ALA A 34 10.30 9.34 16.66
CA ALA A 34 10.30 10.61 17.40
C ALA A 34 8.90 11.22 17.41
N GLY A 35 8.73 12.21 18.27
CA GLY A 35 7.51 12.98 18.39
C GLY A 35 6.59 12.49 19.50
N ARG A 36 5.41 13.10 19.50
CA ARG A 36 4.40 12.89 20.56
C ARG A 36 3.01 12.90 19.93
N TRP A 37 2.19 11.96 20.31
CA TRP A 37 0.80 11.93 19.90
C TRP A 37 0.02 13.10 20.53
N PRO A 38 -1.08 13.57 19.92
CA PRO A 38 -1.87 14.69 20.44
C PRO A 38 -2.37 14.52 21.88
N ASN A 39 -2.51 13.29 22.36
CA ASN A 39 -2.85 12.98 23.75
C ASN A 39 -1.68 13.15 24.73
N GLY A 40 -0.51 13.60 24.26
CA GLY A 40 0.69 13.85 25.08
C GLY A 40 1.61 12.64 25.26
N ARG A 41 1.25 11.45 24.75
CA ARG A 41 2.09 10.24 24.83
C ARG A 41 3.23 10.31 23.82
N ASP A 42 4.42 9.97 24.22
CA ASP A 42 5.57 9.86 23.30
C ASP A 42 5.37 8.71 22.32
N VAL A 43 5.87 8.88 21.08
CA VAL A 43 5.86 7.84 20.06
C VAL A 43 6.79 6.70 20.47
N SER A 44 6.35 5.48 20.29
CA SER A 44 7.07 4.24 20.58
C SER A 44 7.33 3.46 19.28
N ALA A 45 8.41 2.67 19.23
CA ALA A 45 8.69 1.75 18.13
C ALA A 45 7.59 0.69 17.92
N ALA A 46 6.78 0.41 18.94
CA ALA A 46 5.63 -0.49 18.87
C ALA A 46 4.37 0.17 18.29
N ASP A 47 4.36 1.49 18.11
CA ASP A 47 3.20 2.19 17.58
C ASP A 47 2.99 1.85 16.10
N ARG A 48 1.74 1.57 15.77
CA ARG A 48 1.31 1.33 14.40
C ARG A 48 0.76 2.61 13.81
N PHE A 49 1.27 2.95 12.64
CA PHE A 49 0.79 4.06 11.82
C PHE A 49 -0.11 3.54 10.71
N TYR A 50 -1.05 4.35 10.27
CA TYR A 50 -1.85 4.06 9.09
C TYR A 50 -0.96 4.10 7.84
N ALA A 51 -0.83 2.98 7.15
CA ALA A 51 0.05 2.84 5.99
C ALA A 51 -0.57 3.36 4.67
N ALA A 52 -1.87 3.67 4.69
CA ALA A 52 -2.62 4.13 3.53
C ALA A 52 -2.34 3.23 2.30
N SER A 53 -2.02 3.82 1.15
CA SER A 53 -1.81 3.09 -0.11
C SER A 53 -0.56 2.19 -0.15
N LEU A 54 0.32 2.20 0.86
CA LEU A 54 1.36 1.16 0.96
C LEU A 54 0.74 -0.24 1.08
N THR A 55 -0.51 -0.33 1.53
CA THR A 55 -1.34 -1.55 1.56
C THR A 55 -1.37 -2.27 0.21
N LYS A 56 -1.38 -1.53 -0.90
CA LYS A 56 -1.51 -2.09 -2.24
C LYS A 56 -0.39 -3.08 -2.60
N GLN A 57 0.82 -2.89 -2.05
CA GLN A 57 1.92 -3.85 -2.23
C GLN A 57 1.57 -5.22 -1.64
N VAL A 58 0.94 -5.22 -0.47
CA VAL A 58 0.53 -6.45 0.21
C VAL A 58 -0.64 -7.11 -0.52
N THR A 59 -1.57 -6.31 -1.04
CA THR A 59 -2.68 -6.80 -1.86
C THR A 59 -2.18 -7.43 -3.17
N GLY A 60 -1.25 -6.77 -3.86
CA GLY A 60 -0.62 -7.32 -5.06
C GLY A 60 0.10 -8.64 -4.79
N ALA A 61 0.81 -8.74 -3.66
CA ALA A 61 1.46 -9.98 -3.24
C ALA A 61 0.45 -11.09 -2.91
N ALA A 62 -0.67 -10.77 -2.27
CA ALA A 62 -1.74 -11.73 -1.98
C ALA A 62 -2.33 -12.32 -3.29
N VAL A 63 -2.59 -11.46 -4.28
CA VAL A 63 -3.02 -11.90 -5.61
C VAL A 63 -1.93 -12.75 -6.27
N ALA A 64 -0.66 -12.34 -6.19
CA ALA A 64 0.45 -13.07 -6.80
C ALA A 64 0.62 -14.48 -6.22
N LEU A 65 0.39 -14.69 -4.92
CA LEU A 65 0.37 -16.02 -4.33
C LEU A 65 -0.72 -16.92 -4.94
N LEU A 66 -1.92 -16.38 -5.15
CA LEU A 66 -3.02 -17.14 -5.75
C LEU A 66 -2.76 -17.45 -7.22
N VAL A 67 -2.16 -16.52 -7.97
CA VAL A 67 -1.75 -16.73 -9.36
C VAL A 67 -0.67 -17.82 -9.43
N ARG A 68 0.37 -17.72 -8.62
CA ARG A 68 1.43 -18.73 -8.56
C ARG A 68 0.90 -20.13 -8.20
N ALA A 69 -0.11 -20.18 -7.36
CA ALA A 69 -0.80 -21.43 -6.99
C ALA A 69 -1.76 -21.95 -8.06
N GLY A 70 -1.91 -21.29 -9.22
CA GLY A 70 -2.85 -21.65 -10.27
C GLY A 70 -4.33 -21.50 -9.89
N ARG A 71 -4.62 -20.72 -8.82
CA ARG A 71 -5.97 -20.53 -8.29
C ARG A 71 -6.64 -19.27 -8.80
N LEU A 72 -5.88 -18.35 -9.37
CA LEU A 72 -6.37 -17.08 -9.92
C LEU A 72 -5.70 -16.82 -11.26
N ASP A 73 -6.51 -16.42 -12.24
CA ASP A 73 -6.07 -16.01 -13.57
C ASP A 73 -6.20 -14.48 -13.69
N ILE A 74 -5.11 -13.78 -14.02
CA ILE A 74 -5.11 -12.32 -14.16
C ILE A 74 -5.86 -11.84 -15.41
N ASP A 75 -6.02 -12.69 -16.42
CA ASP A 75 -6.74 -12.38 -17.64
C ASP A 75 -8.24 -12.66 -17.51
N ALA A 76 -8.66 -13.31 -16.41
CA ALA A 76 -10.07 -13.56 -16.16
C ALA A 76 -10.86 -12.25 -15.97
N PRO A 77 -12.05 -12.12 -16.59
CA PRO A 77 -12.96 -11.01 -16.32
C PRO A 77 -13.36 -10.95 -14.84
N VAL A 78 -13.44 -9.75 -14.30
CA VAL A 78 -13.85 -9.51 -12.89
C VAL A 78 -15.23 -10.13 -12.58
N ALA A 79 -16.14 -10.14 -13.55
CA ALA A 79 -17.44 -10.79 -13.45
C ALA A 79 -17.38 -12.29 -13.07
N THR A 80 -16.27 -12.97 -13.33
CA THR A 80 -16.05 -14.38 -12.95
C THR A 80 -16.20 -14.60 -11.45
N TYR A 81 -15.90 -13.59 -10.64
CA TYR A 81 -15.92 -13.66 -9.17
C TYR A 81 -17.27 -13.29 -8.56
N LYS A 82 -18.35 -13.12 -9.37
CA LYS A 82 -19.75 -13.00 -8.95
C LYS A 82 -20.01 -11.98 -7.83
N MET A 83 -19.45 -10.77 -7.96
CA MET A 83 -19.53 -9.73 -6.94
C MET A 83 -20.74 -8.78 -7.09
N ASP A 84 -21.76 -9.15 -7.86
CA ASP A 84 -22.95 -8.32 -8.12
C ASP A 84 -22.57 -6.92 -8.65
N LEU A 85 -21.78 -6.89 -9.72
CA LEU A 85 -21.33 -5.68 -10.38
C LEU A 85 -22.01 -5.48 -11.74
N PRO A 86 -22.14 -4.24 -12.23
CA PRO A 86 -22.73 -3.94 -13.52
C PRO A 86 -21.98 -4.59 -14.69
N GLY A 87 -22.55 -4.47 -15.89
CA GLY A 87 -22.07 -5.09 -17.13
C GLY A 87 -20.61 -4.81 -17.49
N TRP A 88 -20.06 -3.67 -17.06
CA TRP A 88 -18.66 -3.31 -17.28
C TRP A 88 -17.69 -4.32 -16.64
N SER A 89 -18.09 -5.03 -15.58
CA SER A 89 -17.27 -6.06 -14.91
C SER A 89 -16.87 -7.23 -15.83
N LYS A 90 -17.61 -7.43 -16.93
CA LYS A 90 -17.29 -8.40 -17.98
C LYS A 90 -16.19 -7.92 -18.93
N ARG A 91 -15.91 -6.62 -18.95
CA ARG A 91 -14.97 -5.95 -19.86
C ARG A 91 -13.60 -5.69 -19.24
N ILE A 92 -13.48 -5.79 -17.92
CA ILE A 92 -12.24 -5.56 -17.18
C ILE A 92 -11.69 -6.85 -16.59
N THR A 93 -10.37 -6.97 -16.54
CA THR A 93 -9.66 -8.14 -15.99
C THR A 93 -9.02 -7.85 -14.64
N VAL A 94 -8.63 -8.90 -13.92
CA VAL A 94 -7.85 -8.78 -12.67
C VAL A 94 -6.52 -8.07 -12.91
N GLY A 95 -5.84 -8.37 -14.02
CA GLY A 95 -4.60 -7.70 -14.41
C GLY A 95 -4.78 -6.19 -14.61
N GLN A 96 -5.89 -5.76 -15.21
CA GLN A 96 -6.20 -4.35 -15.36
C GLN A 96 -6.49 -3.66 -14.02
N LEU A 97 -7.07 -4.34 -13.03
CA LEU A 97 -7.21 -3.80 -11.67
C LEU A 97 -5.84 -3.59 -11.01
N LEU A 98 -4.95 -4.59 -11.10
CA LEU A 98 -3.58 -4.55 -10.54
C LEU A 98 -2.77 -3.38 -11.08
N HIS A 99 -2.91 -3.09 -12.36
CA HIS A 99 -2.13 -2.08 -13.07
C HIS A 99 -2.84 -0.71 -13.19
N HIS A 100 -4.00 -0.54 -12.58
CA HIS A 100 -4.80 0.70 -12.69
C HIS A 100 -5.16 1.06 -14.14
N THR A 101 -5.42 0.07 -14.99
CA THR A 101 -5.82 0.25 -16.39
C THR A 101 -7.24 -0.22 -16.68
N ALA A 102 -8.02 -0.52 -15.64
CA ALA A 102 -9.41 -0.98 -15.77
C ALA A 102 -10.40 0.13 -16.18
N GLY A 103 -9.99 1.39 -16.14
CA GLY A 103 -10.88 2.52 -16.41
C GLY A 103 -11.86 2.83 -15.27
N LEU A 104 -11.64 2.29 -14.08
CA LEU A 104 -12.44 2.64 -12.89
C LEU A 104 -12.16 4.09 -12.47
N PRO A 105 -13.16 4.83 -11.94
CA PRO A 105 -12.95 6.19 -11.50
C PRO A 105 -11.89 6.29 -10.40
N SER A 106 -11.21 7.43 -10.35
CA SER A 106 -10.27 7.76 -9.29
C SER A 106 -11.00 7.97 -7.96
N ALA A 107 -10.27 7.89 -6.84
CA ALA A 107 -10.83 8.19 -5.53
C ALA A 107 -11.43 9.60 -5.47
N GLY A 108 -10.74 10.61 -6.01
CA GLY A 108 -11.20 12.00 -6.02
C GLY A 108 -12.50 12.23 -6.80
N GLU A 109 -12.72 11.48 -7.90
CA GLU A 109 -13.98 11.57 -8.65
C GLU A 109 -15.17 11.05 -7.85
N ILE A 110 -14.96 10.05 -7.01
CA ILE A 110 -16.00 9.46 -6.18
C ILE A 110 -16.17 10.26 -4.87
N GLU A 111 -15.09 10.66 -4.24
CA GLU A 111 -15.14 11.47 -3.01
C GLU A 111 -15.84 12.81 -3.23
N ALA A 112 -15.66 13.42 -4.41
CA ALA A 112 -16.35 14.66 -4.79
C ALA A 112 -17.88 14.50 -4.90
N THR A 113 -18.38 13.28 -5.10
CA THR A 113 -19.82 13.00 -5.25
C THR A 113 -20.50 12.57 -3.95
N LEU A 114 -19.73 12.36 -2.87
CA LEU A 114 -20.19 11.59 -1.71
C LEU A 114 -19.87 12.29 -0.40
N SER A 115 -20.92 12.60 0.35
CA SER A 115 -20.82 13.03 1.75
C SER A 115 -20.86 11.81 2.67
N GLY A 116 -19.72 11.36 3.21
CA GLY A 116 -19.74 10.27 4.17
C GLY A 116 -18.38 9.62 4.42
N HIS A 117 -18.37 8.66 5.35
CA HIS A 117 -17.19 7.88 5.66
C HIS A 117 -16.86 6.91 4.52
N TRP A 118 -15.62 6.86 4.10
CA TRP A 118 -15.12 5.90 3.13
C TRP A 118 -15.06 4.50 3.77
N THR A 119 -16.18 3.80 3.74
CA THR A 119 -16.31 2.42 4.23
C THR A 119 -16.34 1.45 3.06
N GLU A 120 -16.07 0.19 3.34
CA GLU A 120 -16.16 -0.87 2.34
C GLU A 120 -17.56 -1.02 1.75
N ALA A 121 -18.59 -1.01 2.59
CA ALA A 121 -20.00 -1.08 2.15
C ALA A 121 -20.33 0.07 1.19
N PHE A 122 -19.81 1.26 1.48
CA PHE A 122 -19.98 2.45 0.67
C PHE A 122 -19.23 2.31 -0.69
N ALA A 123 -17.96 1.89 -0.69
CA ALA A 123 -17.19 1.67 -1.91
C ALA A 123 -17.83 0.60 -2.82
N LEU A 124 -18.32 -0.49 -2.23
CA LEU A 124 -19.04 -1.53 -2.98
C LEU A 124 -20.39 -1.03 -3.52
N ALA A 125 -21.11 -0.19 -2.77
CA ALA A 125 -22.34 0.44 -3.26
C ALA A 125 -22.05 1.39 -4.42
N ALA A 126 -20.98 2.19 -4.35
CA ALA A 126 -20.54 3.05 -5.44
C ALA A 126 -20.24 2.26 -6.71
N LEU A 127 -19.52 1.13 -6.58
CA LEU A 127 -19.22 0.23 -7.70
C LEU A 127 -20.49 -0.39 -8.32
N ARG A 128 -21.46 -0.82 -7.49
CA ARG A 128 -22.72 -1.40 -7.98
C ARG A 128 -23.59 -0.37 -8.73
N ASN A 129 -23.51 0.89 -8.32
CA ASN A 129 -24.26 1.99 -8.92
C ASN A 129 -23.48 2.72 -10.02
N LEU A 130 -22.24 2.32 -10.32
CA LEU A 130 -21.43 2.92 -11.38
C LEU A 130 -22.00 2.52 -12.74
N PRO A 131 -22.61 3.44 -13.50
CA PRO A 131 -23.27 3.11 -14.75
C PRO A 131 -22.27 2.72 -15.84
N GLU A 132 -21.15 3.44 -15.92
CA GLU A 132 -20.07 3.25 -16.90
C GLU A 132 -18.70 3.53 -16.27
N LEU A 133 -17.66 3.03 -16.93
CA LEU A 133 -16.27 3.30 -16.56
C LEU A 133 -15.87 4.74 -16.95
N SER A 134 -14.90 5.32 -16.25
CA SER A 134 -14.35 6.66 -16.56
C SER A 134 -13.45 6.65 -17.81
N ALA A 135 -12.94 5.47 -18.21
CA ALA A 135 -12.16 5.28 -19.43
C ALA A 135 -12.36 3.87 -19.99
N GLU A 136 -12.07 3.69 -21.29
CA GLU A 136 -12.08 2.36 -21.92
C GLU A 136 -10.99 1.48 -21.28
N PRO A 137 -11.31 0.23 -20.89
CA PRO A 137 -10.34 -0.68 -20.29
C PRO A 137 -9.08 -0.85 -21.16
N GLY A 138 -7.92 -0.71 -20.53
CA GLY A 138 -6.61 -0.79 -21.19
C GLY A 138 -6.20 0.47 -21.95
N SER A 139 -7.01 1.50 -22.04
CA SER A 139 -6.67 2.69 -22.85
C SER A 139 -5.73 3.67 -22.14
N THR A 140 -5.76 3.70 -20.80
CA THR A 140 -4.97 4.65 -20.01
C THR A 140 -4.71 4.13 -18.60
N PHE A 141 -3.68 4.67 -17.97
CA PHE A 141 -3.43 4.50 -16.53
C PHE A 141 -4.31 5.49 -15.75
N LEU A 142 -5.20 4.97 -14.91
CA LEU A 142 -6.07 5.75 -14.05
C LEU A 142 -6.07 5.15 -12.64
N TYR A 143 -5.29 5.75 -11.73
CA TYR A 143 -5.15 5.27 -10.37
C TYR A 143 -6.50 5.22 -9.63
N SER A 144 -6.92 4.04 -9.20
CA SER A 144 -8.22 3.84 -8.55
C SER A 144 -8.11 2.96 -7.30
N ASN A 145 -8.55 3.48 -6.17
CA ASN A 145 -8.67 2.71 -4.93
C ASN A 145 -9.70 1.58 -5.07
N LEU A 146 -10.80 1.82 -5.81
CA LEU A 146 -11.84 0.83 -6.04
C LEU A 146 -11.32 -0.46 -6.66
N GLY A 147 -10.33 -0.36 -7.55
CA GLY A 147 -9.69 -1.54 -8.15
C GLY A 147 -9.05 -2.44 -7.09
N TYR A 148 -8.38 -1.85 -6.10
CA TYR A 148 -7.72 -2.61 -5.03
C TYR A 148 -8.69 -3.13 -3.96
N ILE A 149 -9.79 -2.44 -3.72
CA ILE A 149 -10.91 -2.97 -2.92
C ILE A 149 -11.49 -4.22 -3.59
N LEU A 150 -11.72 -4.18 -4.92
CA LEU A 150 -12.16 -5.36 -5.67
C LEU A 150 -11.14 -6.50 -5.63
N LEU A 151 -9.83 -6.22 -5.72
CA LEU A 151 -8.79 -7.24 -5.59
C LEU A 151 -8.83 -7.93 -4.22
N ALA A 152 -9.02 -7.19 -3.12
CA ALA A 152 -9.20 -7.79 -1.80
C ALA A 152 -10.42 -8.73 -1.76
N ARG A 153 -11.55 -8.32 -2.36
CA ARG A 153 -12.75 -9.17 -2.48
C ARG A 153 -12.50 -10.42 -3.33
N ILE A 154 -11.73 -10.29 -4.43
CA ILE A 154 -11.35 -11.43 -5.26
C ILE A 154 -10.48 -12.42 -4.45
N VAL A 155 -9.51 -11.91 -3.68
CA VAL A 155 -8.71 -12.76 -2.78
C VAL A 155 -9.60 -13.53 -1.83
N GLU A 156 -10.61 -12.91 -1.21
CA GLU A 156 -11.54 -13.60 -0.31
C GLU A 156 -12.37 -14.66 -1.03
N GLN A 157 -12.92 -14.35 -2.19
CA GLN A 157 -13.71 -15.31 -2.98
C GLN A 157 -12.88 -16.54 -3.36
N VAL A 158 -11.64 -16.33 -3.80
CA VAL A 158 -10.75 -17.41 -4.25
C VAL A 158 -10.17 -18.20 -3.07
N SER A 159 -9.76 -17.52 -2.00
CA SER A 159 -9.17 -18.15 -0.82
C SER A 159 -10.22 -18.80 0.09
N ARG A 160 -11.45 -18.28 0.09
CA ARG A 160 -12.53 -18.57 1.03
C ARG A 160 -12.18 -18.20 2.47
N GLN A 161 -11.40 -17.15 2.62
CA GLN A 161 -10.99 -16.60 3.91
C GLN A 161 -11.16 -15.07 3.88
N PRO A 162 -11.40 -14.40 5.03
CA PRO A 162 -11.29 -12.95 5.10
C PRO A 162 -9.92 -12.48 4.58
N PHE A 163 -9.88 -11.36 3.90
CA PHE A 163 -8.64 -10.82 3.31
C PHE A 163 -7.53 -10.66 4.34
N SER A 164 -7.85 -10.09 5.51
CA SER A 164 -6.90 -9.93 6.61
C SER A 164 -6.33 -11.27 7.09
N THR A 165 -7.17 -12.28 7.25
CA THR A 165 -6.76 -13.64 7.65
C THR A 165 -5.82 -14.26 6.61
N PHE A 166 -6.19 -14.16 5.31
CA PHE A 166 -5.35 -14.69 4.23
C PHE A 166 -3.97 -14.02 4.22
N VAL A 167 -3.92 -12.70 4.30
CA VAL A 167 -2.64 -11.98 4.33
C VAL A 167 -1.81 -12.36 5.55
N THR A 168 -2.42 -12.37 6.73
CA THR A 168 -1.69 -12.72 7.98
C THR A 168 -1.09 -14.11 7.86
N THR A 169 -1.88 -15.12 7.51
CA THR A 169 -1.43 -16.52 7.53
C THR A 169 -0.53 -16.90 6.34
N GLN A 170 -0.66 -16.24 5.19
CA GLN A 170 0.09 -16.61 3.98
C GLN A 170 1.29 -15.70 3.69
N LEU A 171 1.30 -14.48 4.22
CA LEU A 171 2.35 -13.51 3.95
C LEU A 171 3.11 -13.05 5.21
N LEU A 172 2.42 -12.74 6.32
CA LEU A 172 3.07 -12.15 7.49
C LEU A 172 3.65 -13.19 8.44
N ASP A 173 2.85 -14.17 8.86
CA ASP A 173 3.28 -15.24 9.78
C ASP A 173 4.47 -16.05 9.25
N PRO A 174 4.51 -16.45 7.94
CA PRO A 174 5.64 -17.23 7.42
C PRO A 174 6.99 -16.52 7.50
N ILE A 175 7.01 -15.20 7.63
CA ILE A 175 8.21 -14.37 7.74
C ILE A 175 8.35 -13.69 9.10
N GLY A 176 7.51 -14.06 10.07
CA GLY A 176 7.59 -13.60 11.46
C GLY A 176 7.24 -12.13 11.67
N ILE A 177 6.46 -11.51 10.79
CA ILE A 177 6.05 -10.10 10.94
C ILE A 177 4.82 -10.01 11.84
N THR A 178 4.99 -9.43 13.04
CA THR A 178 3.93 -9.19 14.02
C THR A 178 3.48 -7.72 14.10
N GLY A 179 4.25 -6.82 13.50
CA GLY A 179 4.01 -5.37 13.55
C GLY A 179 3.02 -4.84 12.51
N MET A 180 2.37 -5.70 11.74
CA MET A 180 1.42 -5.34 10.67
C MET A 180 0.06 -5.99 10.92
N GLU A 181 -1.01 -5.22 10.74
CA GLU A 181 -2.37 -5.74 10.89
C GLU A 181 -3.37 -4.98 10.00
N PHE A 182 -4.47 -5.62 9.66
CA PHE A 182 -5.56 -5.00 8.90
C PHE A 182 -6.72 -4.66 9.82
N ARG A 183 -7.25 -3.43 9.65
CA ARG A 183 -8.40 -2.93 10.42
C ARG A 183 -9.42 -2.30 9.46
N ASN A 184 -10.62 -2.85 9.43
CA ASN A 184 -11.75 -2.36 8.63
C ASN A 184 -12.94 -1.88 9.48
N SER A 185 -12.86 -2.02 10.79
CA SER A 185 -13.88 -1.54 11.73
C SER A 185 -13.20 -0.95 12.95
N GLY A 186 -13.83 0.04 13.57
CA GLY A 186 -13.30 0.80 14.68
C GLY A 186 -12.85 -0.03 15.88
N SER A 187 -11.68 -0.67 15.76
CA SER A 187 -10.93 -1.08 16.94
C SER A 187 -10.46 0.19 17.64
N SER A 188 -10.56 0.24 18.95
CA SER A 188 -10.33 1.44 19.78
C SER A 188 -9.05 2.22 19.44
N ASP A 189 -7.95 1.52 19.17
CA ASP A 189 -6.63 2.14 19.01
C ASP A 189 -6.45 2.86 17.66
N GLY A 190 -7.01 2.33 16.54
CA GLY A 190 -6.96 2.99 15.26
C GLY A 190 -7.93 4.17 15.17
N TYR A 191 -9.05 4.07 15.87
CA TYR A 191 -10.03 5.13 15.97
C TYR A 191 -9.50 6.31 16.80
N GLU A 192 -8.73 6.05 17.87
CA GLU A 192 -8.04 7.10 18.61
C GLU A 192 -7.05 7.88 17.75
N GLN A 193 -6.22 7.21 16.96
CA GLN A 193 -5.30 7.91 16.05
C GLN A 193 -6.03 8.72 14.99
N ALA A 194 -7.11 8.20 14.41
CA ALA A 194 -7.94 8.93 13.46
C ALA A 194 -8.61 10.16 14.09
N GLN A 195 -9.17 10.01 15.30
CA GLN A 195 -9.74 11.12 16.05
C GLN A 195 -8.68 12.16 16.43
N LEU A 196 -7.50 11.71 16.88
CA LEU A 196 -6.38 12.56 17.23
C LEU A 196 -5.84 13.34 16.02
N MET A 197 -5.98 12.80 14.81
CA MET A 197 -5.60 13.46 13.57
C MET A 197 -6.72 14.33 12.98
N GLY A 198 -7.90 14.39 13.60
CA GLY A 198 -9.04 15.20 13.13
C GLY A 198 -9.61 14.71 11.80
N SER A 199 -9.38 13.44 11.43
CA SER A 199 -9.83 12.87 10.17
C SER A 199 -10.50 11.51 10.37
N HIS A 200 -11.43 11.19 9.47
CA HIS A 200 -11.99 9.86 9.37
C HIS A 200 -11.14 9.04 8.38
N LEU A 201 -10.33 8.11 8.90
CA LEU A 201 -9.55 7.21 8.06
C LEU A 201 -10.47 6.26 7.28
N PRO A 202 -10.07 5.88 6.06
CA PRO A 202 -10.81 4.89 5.29
C PRO A 202 -10.88 3.55 6.02
N LEU A 203 -12.07 2.95 6.04
CA LEU A 203 -12.32 1.63 6.61
C LEU A 203 -12.47 0.58 5.51
N THR A 204 -11.62 0.66 4.49
CA THR A 204 -11.58 -0.25 3.34
C THR A 204 -10.35 -1.14 3.41
N LEU A 205 -10.45 -2.34 2.85
CA LEU A 205 -9.33 -3.28 2.74
C LEU A 205 -8.86 -3.40 1.29
N GLY A 206 -7.55 -3.57 1.13
CA GLY A 206 -6.92 -3.78 -0.16
C GLY A 206 -6.29 -2.53 -0.76
N ASP A 207 -6.98 -1.42 -0.78
CA ASP A 207 -6.45 -0.10 -1.15
C ASP A 207 -5.77 0.60 0.01
N GLY A 208 -6.26 0.31 1.22
CA GLY A 208 -5.86 0.80 2.53
C GLY A 208 -6.14 -0.22 3.62
N GLY A 209 -6.35 0.25 4.86
CA GLY A 209 -6.70 -0.60 6.01
C GLY A 209 -5.52 -1.27 6.70
N LEU A 210 -4.30 -1.14 6.18
CA LEU A 210 -3.09 -1.64 6.82
C LEU A 210 -2.58 -0.65 7.88
N TRP A 211 -2.33 -1.18 9.07
CA TRP A 211 -1.64 -0.52 10.18
C TRP A 211 -0.32 -1.23 10.44
N THR A 212 0.76 -0.48 10.54
CA THR A 212 2.10 -1.06 10.63
C THR A 212 3.04 -0.26 11.50
N THR A 213 3.94 -0.97 12.20
CA THR A 213 5.17 -0.35 12.72
C THR A 213 6.14 -0.11 11.56
N ALA A 214 7.04 0.85 11.69
CA ALA A 214 8.07 1.06 10.66
C ALA A 214 8.96 -0.18 10.51
N ALA A 215 9.36 -0.82 11.61
CA ALA A 215 10.15 -2.05 11.58
C ALA A 215 9.41 -3.19 10.85
N GLY A 216 8.11 -3.37 11.10
CA GLY A 216 7.29 -4.39 10.42
C GLY A 216 7.26 -4.18 8.90
N PHE A 217 7.05 -2.93 8.45
CA PHE A 217 7.03 -2.66 7.01
C PHE A 217 8.43 -2.73 6.37
N ALA A 218 9.50 -2.32 7.07
CA ALA A 218 10.87 -2.50 6.57
C ALA A 218 11.22 -3.98 6.41
N ALA A 219 10.82 -4.84 7.36
CA ALA A 219 10.98 -6.30 7.25
C ALA A 219 10.20 -6.86 6.04
N TRP A 220 8.97 -6.37 5.78
CA TRP A 220 8.21 -6.68 4.57
C TRP A 220 8.98 -6.34 3.30
N LEU A 221 9.50 -5.11 3.18
CA LEU A 221 10.29 -4.68 2.02
C LEU A 221 11.55 -5.54 1.85
N GLY A 222 12.23 -5.87 2.93
CA GLY A 222 13.38 -6.75 2.94
C GLY A 222 13.04 -8.16 2.43
N SER A 223 11.89 -8.72 2.81
CA SER A 223 11.41 -10.01 2.31
C SER A 223 11.12 -9.97 0.80
N GLN A 224 10.57 -8.87 0.31
CA GLN A 224 10.33 -8.65 -1.13
C GLN A 224 11.64 -8.50 -1.92
N ASN A 225 12.65 -7.85 -1.34
CA ASN A 225 13.98 -7.77 -1.96
C ASN A 225 14.66 -9.13 -2.09
N ARG A 226 14.42 -10.05 -1.17
CA ARG A 226 14.94 -11.43 -1.19
C ARG A 226 14.05 -12.39 -2.00
N ASP A 227 12.95 -11.89 -2.56
CA ASP A 227 11.91 -12.69 -3.24
C ASP A 227 11.48 -13.93 -2.42
N THR A 228 11.28 -13.74 -1.12
CA THR A 228 10.98 -14.81 -0.17
C THR A 228 9.78 -15.67 -0.60
N PHE A 229 8.85 -15.07 -1.31
CA PHE A 229 7.63 -15.75 -1.78
C PHE A 229 7.71 -16.23 -3.24
N GLY A 230 8.79 -15.98 -3.97
CA GLY A 230 8.93 -16.34 -5.40
C GLY A 230 7.89 -15.64 -6.29
N ILE A 231 7.58 -14.37 -6.01
CA ILE A 231 6.56 -13.60 -6.71
C ILE A 231 7.10 -12.34 -7.39
N ALA A 232 8.40 -12.05 -7.27
CA ALA A 232 8.99 -10.82 -7.80
C ALA A 232 8.69 -10.65 -9.30
N SER A 233 8.82 -11.71 -10.10
CA SER A 233 8.55 -11.68 -11.55
C SER A 233 7.10 -11.33 -11.90
N LEU A 234 6.16 -11.51 -10.98
CA LEU A 234 4.76 -11.09 -11.15
C LEU A 234 4.58 -9.63 -10.71
N VAL A 235 4.92 -9.33 -9.44
CA VAL A 235 4.61 -8.01 -8.86
C VAL A 235 5.42 -6.87 -9.47
N GLU A 236 6.60 -7.15 -10.03
CA GLU A 236 7.51 -6.18 -10.66
C GLU A 236 7.25 -6.00 -12.17
N THR A 237 6.29 -6.72 -12.74
CA THR A 237 5.93 -6.58 -14.16
C THR A 237 5.10 -5.32 -14.38
N PRO A 238 5.48 -4.45 -15.36
CA PRO A 238 4.70 -3.27 -15.72
C PRO A 238 3.37 -3.64 -16.38
N GLY A 239 2.35 -2.82 -16.16
CA GLY A 239 1.12 -2.89 -16.95
C GLY A 239 1.37 -2.53 -18.41
N ARG A 240 0.50 -3.00 -19.31
CA ARG A 240 0.54 -2.70 -20.74
C ARG A 240 -0.79 -2.14 -21.18
N LEU A 241 -0.76 -1.01 -21.89
CA LEU A 241 -1.93 -0.41 -22.53
C LEU A 241 -2.24 -1.10 -23.87
N ASN A 242 -3.44 -0.85 -24.40
CA ASN A 242 -3.90 -1.42 -25.66
C ASN A 242 -3.06 -1.01 -26.87
N ASP A 243 -2.39 0.14 -26.82
CA ASP A 243 -1.45 0.62 -27.83
C ASP A 243 -0.02 0.04 -27.68
N GLY A 244 0.18 -0.81 -26.66
CA GLY A 244 1.46 -1.45 -26.36
C GLY A 244 2.36 -0.66 -25.40
N GLN A 245 2.02 0.57 -25.01
CA GLN A 245 2.79 1.35 -24.05
C GLN A 245 2.81 0.67 -22.69
N LEU A 246 3.97 0.67 -22.03
CA LEU A 246 4.12 0.16 -20.67
C LEU A 246 3.81 1.26 -19.66
N THR A 247 3.15 0.89 -18.58
CA THR A 247 2.94 1.78 -17.44
C THR A 247 4.12 1.70 -16.48
N ASP A 248 4.34 2.75 -15.70
CA ASP A 248 5.36 2.79 -14.63
C ASP A 248 4.83 2.19 -13.32
N TYR A 249 3.97 1.16 -13.39
CA TYR A 249 3.31 0.57 -12.23
C TYR A 249 3.17 -0.94 -12.37
N GLY A 250 3.62 -1.65 -11.35
CA GLY A 250 3.46 -3.09 -11.18
C GLY A 250 2.22 -3.42 -10.33
N TRP A 251 2.28 -4.49 -9.54
CA TRP A 251 1.16 -4.91 -8.69
C TRP A 251 1.26 -4.25 -7.31
N GLY A 252 0.75 -3.02 -7.21
CA GLY A 252 0.78 -2.23 -5.99
C GLY A 252 2.09 -1.48 -5.74
N ILE A 253 2.93 -1.34 -6.74
CA ILE A 253 4.22 -0.66 -6.66
C ILE A 253 4.49 0.19 -7.90
N GLY A 254 5.06 1.38 -7.72
CA GLY A 254 5.62 2.18 -8.79
C GLY A 254 6.98 1.65 -9.21
N LEU A 255 7.21 1.59 -10.52
CA LEU A 255 8.45 1.11 -11.12
C LEU A 255 9.33 2.31 -11.48
N ARG A 256 10.54 2.35 -10.93
CA ARG A 256 11.50 3.44 -11.10
C ARG A 256 12.89 2.88 -11.34
N ARG A 257 13.83 3.77 -11.64
CA ARG A 257 15.26 3.45 -11.67
C ARG A 257 16.02 4.45 -10.81
N ARG A 258 16.93 3.94 -10.00
CA ARG A 258 17.86 4.74 -9.20
C ARG A 258 19.27 4.25 -9.49
N ARG A 259 20.20 5.13 -9.91
CA ARG A 259 21.56 4.74 -10.36
C ARG A 259 21.54 3.57 -11.36
N GLY A 260 20.57 3.57 -12.29
CA GLY A 260 20.41 2.51 -13.27
C GLY A 260 19.85 1.18 -12.77
N ALA A 261 19.63 1.02 -11.45
CA ALA A 261 19.05 -0.18 -10.85
C ALA A 261 17.52 -0.09 -10.78
N PRO A 262 16.78 -1.20 -10.99
CA PRO A 262 15.36 -1.26 -10.70
C PRO A 262 15.08 -0.87 -9.25
N THR A 263 14.11 0.00 -9.06
CA THR A 263 13.71 0.52 -7.77
C THR A 263 12.19 0.59 -7.71
N PHE A 264 11.65 0.08 -6.63
CA PHE A 264 10.22 -0.08 -6.43
C PHE A 264 9.77 0.84 -5.31
N VAL A 265 8.78 1.66 -5.57
CA VAL A 265 8.34 2.74 -4.67
C VAL A 265 6.83 2.70 -4.48
N HIS A 266 6.36 3.16 -3.35
CA HIS A 266 4.97 3.56 -3.20
C HIS A 266 4.83 4.64 -2.14
N ALA A 267 3.92 5.59 -2.39
CA ALA A 267 3.50 6.58 -1.42
C ALA A 267 2.14 6.20 -0.84
N GLY A 268 1.93 6.55 0.41
CA GLY A 268 0.64 6.47 1.08
C GLY A 268 0.27 7.83 1.66
N GLY A 269 -0.97 8.24 1.48
CA GLY A 269 -1.45 9.51 2.00
C GLY A 269 -2.93 9.44 2.34
N TRP A 270 -3.27 10.10 3.43
CA TRP A 270 -4.62 10.46 3.83
C TRP A 270 -4.53 11.70 4.71
N THR A 271 -5.65 12.39 4.94
CA THR A 271 -5.63 13.56 5.84
C THR A 271 -4.98 13.16 7.18
N GLY A 272 -3.86 13.82 7.51
CA GLY A 272 -3.11 13.58 8.73
C GLY A 272 -2.17 12.37 8.71
N ALA A 273 -2.09 11.58 7.64
CA ALA A 273 -1.17 10.45 7.53
C ALA A 273 -0.34 10.53 6.24
N VAL A 274 0.97 10.32 6.38
CA VAL A 274 1.93 10.25 5.25
C VAL A 274 2.80 9.01 5.42
N ALA A 275 2.95 8.25 4.35
CA ALA A 275 3.81 7.09 4.30
C ALA A 275 4.61 7.06 2.98
N GLN A 276 5.88 6.67 3.03
CA GLN A 276 6.71 6.47 1.85
C GLN A 276 7.48 5.16 2.01
N ALA A 277 7.56 4.38 0.95
CA ALA A 277 8.33 3.14 0.95
C ALA A 277 9.14 2.99 -0.33
N VAL A 278 10.35 2.46 -0.21
CA VAL A 278 11.25 2.15 -1.32
C VAL A 278 11.96 0.84 -1.07
N ARG A 279 12.13 0.07 -2.13
CA ARG A 279 13.05 -1.07 -2.13
C ARG A 279 13.81 -1.16 -3.44
N SER A 280 15.01 -1.67 -3.40
CA SER A 280 15.83 -2.00 -4.57
C SER A 280 16.73 -3.19 -4.24
N PRO A 281 16.42 -4.41 -4.73
CA PRO A 281 17.22 -5.59 -4.46
C PRO A 281 18.69 -5.41 -4.88
N ARG A 282 18.90 -4.78 -6.05
CA ARG A 282 20.24 -4.56 -6.60
C ARG A 282 21.10 -3.60 -5.77
N LEU A 283 20.49 -2.52 -5.26
CA LEU A 283 21.18 -1.55 -4.40
C LEU A 283 21.23 -1.98 -2.94
N GLY A 284 20.41 -2.96 -2.53
CA GLY A 284 20.29 -3.37 -1.13
C GLY A 284 19.51 -2.38 -0.29
N ILE A 285 18.63 -1.59 -0.91
CA ILE A 285 17.81 -0.58 -0.25
C ILE A 285 16.45 -1.18 0.11
N ALA A 286 16.04 -1.02 1.34
CA ALA A 286 14.67 -1.22 1.80
C ALA A 286 14.41 -0.24 2.94
N ALA A 287 13.56 0.76 2.71
CA ALA A 287 13.28 1.84 3.67
C ALA A 287 11.80 2.21 3.66
N VAL A 288 11.31 2.62 4.81
CA VAL A 288 9.96 3.15 5.01
C VAL A 288 9.98 4.31 5.98
N VAL A 289 9.23 5.35 5.70
CA VAL A 289 8.88 6.41 6.65
C VAL A 289 7.37 6.44 6.82
N LEU A 290 6.93 6.55 8.06
CA LEU A 290 5.54 6.68 8.47
C LEU A 290 5.42 7.92 9.34
N ALA A 291 4.49 8.79 9.07
CA ALA A 291 4.32 10.03 9.82
C ALA A 291 2.85 10.39 10.00
N ALA A 292 2.56 11.11 11.08
CA ALA A 292 1.29 11.74 11.30
C ALA A 292 1.47 13.25 11.48
N LEU A 293 0.47 14.05 11.02
CA LEU A 293 0.41 15.49 11.21
C LEU A 293 1.62 16.26 10.63
N SER A 294 2.29 15.69 9.63
CA SER A 294 3.49 16.28 9.02
C SER A 294 3.25 16.69 7.57
N PRO A 295 3.87 17.80 7.11
CA PRO A 295 3.87 18.16 5.69
C PRO A 295 4.57 17.07 4.85
N ILE A 296 3.99 16.76 3.69
CA ILE A 296 4.52 15.73 2.80
C ILE A 296 5.95 16.05 2.33
N ASP A 297 6.26 17.31 2.06
CA ASP A 297 7.57 17.71 1.56
C ASP A 297 8.68 17.46 2.59
N ALA A 298 8.42 17.76 3.88
CA ALA A 298 9.37 17.48 4.95
C ALA A 298 9.62 15.97 5.13
N ILE A 299 8.58 15.16 4.99
CA ILE A 299 8.69 13.68 5.02
C ILE A 299 9.46 13.16 3.80
N ASN A 300 9.21 13.71 2.60
CA ASN A 300 9.95 13.34 1.40
C ASN A 300 11.45 13.67 1.55
N ALA A 301 11.78 14.86 2.07
CA ALA A 301 13.17 15.24 2.29
C ALA A 301 13.89 14.36 3.32
N LEU A 302 13.23 14.00 4.42
CA LEU A 302 13.74 13.02 5.40
C LEU A 302 13.98 11.68 4.75
N PHE A 303 13.02 11.19 3.97
CA PHE A 303 13.06 9.88 3.34
C PHE A 303 14.20 9.78 2.31
N GLU A 304 14.37 10.78 1.45
CA GLU A 304 15.47 10.81 0.47
C GLU A 304 16.84 10.76 1.15
N ARG A 305 17.04 11.51 2.25
CA ARG A 305 18.29 11.45 3.04
C ARG A 305 18.52 10.04 3.62
N ALA A 306 17.46 9.38 4.08
CA ALA A 306 17.59 8.01 4.59
C ALA A 306 17.98 7.02 3.49
N ILE A 307 17.48 7.20 2.28
CA ILE A 307 17.84 6.37 1.12
C ILE A 307 19.31 6.62 0.72
N GLU A 308 19.76 7.88 0.69
CA GLU A 308 21.13 8.25 0.37
C GLU A 308 22.16 7.61 1.33
N GLU A 309 21.83 7.52 2.63
CA GLU A 309 22.69 6.86 3.64
C GLU A 309 22.79 5.31 3.42
N MET A 310 21.82 4.72 2.75
CA MET A 310 21.84 3.28 2.42
C MET A 310 22.54 2.98 1.10
N GLU A 311 22.76 3.97 0.26
CA GLU A 311 23.34 3.77 -1.06
C GLU A 311 24.80 3.30 -0.96
N PRO A 312 25.19 2.29 -1.78
CA PRO A 312 26.60 1.93 -1.91
C PRO A 312 27.42 3.14 -2.38
N GLN A 313 28.53 3.37 -1.72
CA GLN A 313 29.49 4.42 -2.11
C GLN A 313 30.18 4.07 -3.42
#